data_b43fcc749d012d4319ae1f8a73f9c57d
#
_entry.id   b43fcc749d012d4319ae1f8a73f9c57d
#
_cell.length_a   1.000
_cell.length_b   1.000
_cell.length_c   1.000
_cell.angle_alpha   90.00
_cell.angle_beta   90.00
_cell.angle_gamma   90.00
#
_symmetry.space_group_name_H-M   'P 1'
#
loop_
_entity.id
_entity.type
_entity.pdbx_description
1 polymer ?
#
loop_
_entity_poly.entity_id
_entity_poly.type
_entity_poly.pdbx_seq_one_letter_code
_entity_poly.pdbx_strand_id
1 'polypeptide(L)'
;MSTEVRDRVVLLDDDDRPVGEADRALVHGHDTPRHLAFSCYLFDAGGRVLLTRRALGKATWPGVWTNSCCGHPRPGEDGAAAVRRRLAEELGAIVDGLELALPGFGYRAVDASGIVENEACPVWVGRLSGALAPDPAEVVEIAWVAWPDLVAVARAVPALLSPWAALQVPLLDALPGVPG
;
A
#
# COMPACT_ATOMS: atom_id res chain seq x y z
N MET A 1 21.54 21.95 13.39
CA MET A 1 21.82 20.55 12.99
C MET A 1 20.46 19.90 12.77
N SER A 2 20.05 19.78 11.50
CA SER A 2 18.82 19.07 11.12
C SER A 2 19.07 17.59 11.40
N THR A 3 18.38 17.02 12.36
CA THR A 3 18.28 15.57 12.54
C THR A 3 17.52 15.05 11.34
N GLU A 4 18.22 14.53 10.36
CA GLU A 4 17.63 13.71 9.30
C GLU A 4 16.84 12.61 10.01
N VAL A 5 15.52 12.70 9.99
CA VAL A 5 14.65 11.61 10.44
C VAL A 5 14.88 10.47 9.47
N ARG A 6 15.79 9.55 9.82
CA ARG A 6 16.05 8.36 9.02
C ARG A 6 14.72 7.62 8.87
N ASP A 7 14.29 7.45 7.64
CA ASP A 7 13.05 6.76 7.31
C ASP A 7 13.26 5.26 7.60
N ARG A 8 12.75 4.81 8.75
CA ARG A 8 12.96 3.45 9.28
C ARG A 8 11.65 2.67 9.22
N VAL A 9 11.78 1.36 9.05
CA VAL A 9 10.70 0.38 9.13
C VAL A 9 10.83 -0.45 10.40
N VAL A 10 9.71 -0.97 10.89
CA VAL A 10 9.65 -1.85 12.04
C VAL A 10 9.82 -3.30 11.57
N LEU A 11 10.86 -3.98 12.07
CA LEU A 11 11.09 -5.41 11.83
C LEU A 11 10.21 -6.25 12.77
N LEU A 12 9.73 -7.37 12.25
CA LEU A 12 8.80 -8.26 12.94
C LEU A 12 9.34 -9.68 13.02
N ASP A 13 8.95 -10.41 14.06
CA ASP A 13 9.13 -11.86 14.15
C ASP A 13 8.00 -12.62 13.41
N ASP A 14 8.01 -13.95 13.48
CA ASP A 14 7.01 -14.81 12.83
C ASP A 14 5.59 -14.68 13.44
N ASP A 15 5.47 -14.10 14.63
CA ASP A 15 4.20 -13.79 15.31
C ASP A 15 3.75 -12.33 15.08
N ASP A 16 4.39 -11.61 14.16
CA ASP A 16 4.17 -10.18 13.86
C ASP A 16 4.46 -9.24 15.05
N ARG A 17 5.35 -9.64 15.98
CA ARG A 17 5.79 -8.78 17.08
C ARG A 17 7.02 -7.97 16.69
N PRO A 18 7.09 -6.68 17.06
CA PRO A 18 8.27 -5.85 16.81
C PRO A 18 9.53 -6.44 17.47
N VAL A 19 10.60 -6.60 16.66
CA VAL A 19 11.90 -7.12 17.13
C VAL A 19 13.06 -6.19 16.81
N GLY A 20 12.82 -5.11 16.06
CA GLY A 20 13.87 -4.17 15.69
C GLY A 20 13.44 -3.18 14.64
N GLU A 21 14.41 -2.52 14.05
CA GLU A 21 14.21 -1.51 13.03
C GLU A 21 15.28 -1.62 11.94
N ALA A 22 14.93 -1.28 10.70
CA ALA A 22 15.86 -1.19 9.58
C ALA A 22 15.69 0.13 8.82
N ASP A 23 16.70 0.49 8.04
CA ASP A 23 16.60 1.59 7.10
C ASP A 23 15.65 1.20 5.95
N ARG A 24 14.63 2.03 5.67
CA ARG A 24 13.63 1.76 4.63
C ARG A 24 14.26 1.60 3.24
N ALA A 25 15.33 2.35 2.96
CA ALA A 25 16.00 2.29 1.67
C ALA A 25 16.80 0.98 1.46
N LEU A 26 17.11 0.26 2.55
CA LEU A 26 17.98 -0.92 2.54
C LEU A 26 17.25 -2.21 2.92
N VAL A 27 16.00 -2.14 3.41
CA VAL A 27 15.29 -3.32 3.93
C VAL A 27 14.95 -4.33 2.83
N HIS A 28 14.68 -3.88 1.60
CA HIS A 28 14.30 -4.75 0.50
C HIS A 28 15.54 -5.28 -0.24
N GLY A 29 15.61 -6.60 -0.38
CA GLY A 29 16.69 -7.31 -1.06
C GLY A 29 16.25 -8.72 -1.46
N HIS A 30 17.21 -9.60 -1.74
CA HIS A 30 16.91 -11.01 -2.04
C HIS A 30 16.48 -11.82 -0.81
N ASP A 31 16.79 -11.32 0.38
CA ASP A 31 16.42 -11.89 1.68
C ASP A 31 15.86 -10.77 2.58
N THR A 32 14.65 -10.33 2.27
CA THR A 32 13.97 -9.25 2.98
C THR A 32 13.36 -9.79 4.27
N PRO A 33 13.74 -9.24 5.44
CA PRO A 33 13.13 -9.62 6.71
C PRO A 33 11.66 -9.20 6.74
N ARG A 34 10.86 -9.92 7.54
CA ARG A 34 9.47 -9.55 7.77
C ARG A 34 9.41 -8.18 8.46
N HIS A 35 8.60 -7.28 7.93
CA HIS A 35 8.48 -5.92 8.44
C HIS A 35 7.06 -5.36 8.31
N LEU A 36 6.77 -4.32 9.06
CA LEU A 36 5.46 -3.67 9.10
C LEU A 36 5.28 -2.74 7.91
N ALA A 37 4.17 -2.91 7.21
CA ALA A 37 3.73 -2.06 6.12
C ALA A 37 2.23 -1.75 6.24
N PHE A 38 1.65 -1.11 5.24
CA PHE A 38 0.22 -0.98 5.06
C PHE A 38 -0.13 -0.82 3.58
N SER A 39 -1.37 -1.17 3.24
CA SER A 39 -2.03 -0.79 1.98
C SER A 39 -3.26 0.06 2.26
N CYS A 40 -3.59 0.97 1.35
CA CYS A 40 -4.79 1.78 1.43
C CYS A 40 -5.51 1.80 0.08
N TYR A 41 -6.85 1.74 0.13
CA TYR A 41 -7.75 1.90 -1.00
C TYR A 41 -8.61 3.13 -0.77
N LEU A 42 -8.52 4.12 -1.68
CA LEU A 42 -9.32 5.32 -1.67
C LEU A 42 -10.49 5.20 -2.64
N PHE A 43 -11.66 5.57 -2.17
CA PHE A 43 -12.87 5.62 -2.97
C PHE A 43 -13.30 7.07 -3.20
N ASP A 44 -13.86 7.36 -4.37
CA ASP A 44 -14.54 8.62 -4.63
C ASP A 44 -16.00 8.60 -4.14
N ALA A 45 -16.69 9.73 -4.30
CA ALA A 45 -18.10 9.84 -3.91
C ALA A 45 -19.04 8.92 -4.72
N GLY A 46 -18.61 8.46 -5.89
CA GLY A 46 -19.35 7.55 -6.76
C GLY A 46 -19.05 6.06 -6.50
N GLY A 47 -18.20 5.74 -5.49
CA GLY A 47 -17.82 4.37 -5.17
C GLY A 47 -16.75 3.78 -6.09
N ARG A 48 -16.11 4.60 -6.96
CA ARG A 48 -14.96 4.13 -7.75
C ARG A 48 -13.71 4.14 -6.87
N VAL A 49 -12.86 3.14 -7.06
CA VAL A 49 -11.57 3.02 -6.37
C VAL A 49 -10.45 3.67 -7.18
N LEU A 50 -9.55 4.35 -6.50
CA LEU A 50 -8.33 4.90 -7.08
C LEU A 50 -7.26 3.81 -7.21
N LEU A 51 -6.80 3.55 -8.41
CA LEU A 51 -5.57 2.80 -8.68
C LEU A 51 -4.44 3.76 -9.02
N THR A 52 -3.24 3.38 -8.62
CA THR A 52 -2.00 4.08 -8.96
C THR A 52 -1.08 3.17 -9.78
N ARG A 53 -0.33 3.75 -10.71
CA ARG A 53 0.76 3.07 -11.38
C ARG A 53 2.08 3.51 -10.78
N ARG A 54 2.82 2.55 -10.26
CA ARG A 54 4.09 2.78 -9.57
C ARG A 54 5.10 3.46 -10.48
N ALA A 55 5.84 4.43 -9.97
CA ALA A 55 6.91 5.09 -10.70
C ALA A 55 7.93 4.08 -11.24
N LEU A 56 8.48 4.35 -12.43
CA LEU A 56 9.44 3.45 -13.08
C LEU A 56 10.79 3.37 -12.34
N GLY A 57 11.08 4.33 -11.47
CA GLY A 57 12.27 4.33 -10.62
C GLY A 57 12.13 3.58 -9.29
N LYS A 58 10.98 2.94 -9.02
CA LYS A 58 10.79 2.15 -7.80
C LYS A 58 11.69 0.90 -7.82
N ALA A 59 12.26 0.56 -6.65
CA ALA A 59 13.12 -0.60 -6.49
C ALA A 59 12.37 -1.93 -6.71
N THR A 60 11.08 -1.99 -6.30
CA THR A 60 10.21 -3.16 -6.44
C THR A 60 9.00 -2.84 -7.30
N TRP A 61 8.62 -3.77 -8.17
CA TRP A 61 7.45 -3.65 -9.08
C TRP A 61 7.31 -2.29 -9.77
N PRO A 62 8.37 -1.77 -10.46
CA PRO A 62 8.27 -0.53 -11.21
C PRO A 62 7.22 -0.63 -12.32
N GLY A 63 6.41 0.40 -12.51
CA GLY A 63 5.42 0.48 -13.58
C GLY A 63 4.18 -0.40 -13.43
N VAL A 64 4.02 -1.10 -12.32
CA VAL A 64 2.88 -1.99 -12.06
C VAL A 64 1.69 -1.20 -11.50
N TRP A 65 0.48 -1.56 -11.93
CA TRP A 65 -0.75 -1.05 -11.34
C TRP A 65 -1.01 -1.67 -9.97
N THR A 66 -1.43 -0.85 -9.03
CA THR A 66 -1.65 -1.26 -7.64
C THR A 66 -2.80 -0.47 -7.00
N ASN A 67 -3.06 -0.74 -5.72
CA ASN A 67 -3.97 0.02 -4.88
C ASN A 67 -3.60 1.51 -4.79
N SER A 68 -4.34 2.30 -4.05
CA SER A 68 -4.17 3.76 -4.03
C SER A 68 -2.84 4.21 -3.43
N CYS A 69 -2.42 3.58 -2.31
CA CYS A 69 -1.17 3.91 -1.63
C CYS A 69 -0.69 2.73 -0.79
N CYS A 70 0.62 2.56 -0.73
CA CYS A 70 1.31 1.66 0.21
C CYS A 70 2.39 2.41 0.97
N GLY A 71 2.80 1.90 2.11
CA GLY A 71 3.89 2.49 2.84
C GLY A 71 4.22 1.74 4.11
N HIS A 72 5.14 2.31 4.88
CA HIS A 72 5.61 1.74 6.13
C HIS A 72 5.34 2.72 7.28
N PRO A 73 4.67 2.29 8.36
CA PRO A 73 4.66 3.05 9.60
C PRO A 73 6.10 3.20 10.13
N ARG A 74 6.42 4.37 10.63
CA ARG A 74 7.68 4.60 11.34
C ARG A 74 7.62 3.95 12.72
N PRO A 75 8.77 3.65 13.35
CA PRO A 75 8.78 3.17 14.73
C PRO A 75 7.97 4.08 15.66
N GLY A 76 6.98 3.50 16.34
CA GLY A 76 6.08 4.23 17.24
C GLY A 76 4.99 5.08 16.56
N GLU A 77 4.92 5.09 15.23
CA GLU A 77 3.87 5.80 14.50
C GLU A 77 2.56 5.01 14.52
N ASP A 78 1.45 5.69 14.77
CA ASP A 78 0.11 5.13 14.63
C ASP A 78 -0.19 4.76 13.17
N GLY A 79 -0.84 3.62 12.94
CA GLY A 79 -1.09 3.11 11.59
C GLY A 79 -1.94 4.06 10.74
N ALA A 80 -3.01 4.64 11.30
CA ALA A 80 -3.85 5.59 10.58
C ALA A 80 -3.10 6.90 10.28
N ALA A 81 -2.22 7.34 11.19
CA ALA A 81 -1.35 8.49 10.98
C ALA A 81 -0.35 8.23 9.84
N ALA A 82 0.26 7.05 9.79
CA ALA A 82 1.17 6.63 8.72
C ALA A 82 0.47 6.62 7.35
N VAL A 83 -0.75 6.08 7.28
CA VAL A 83 -1.57 6.09 6.04
C VAL A 83 -1.83 7.52 5.59
N ARG A 84 -2.31 8.40 6.47
CA ARG A 84 -2.59 9.81 6.13
C ARG A 84 -1.34 10.55 5.66
N ARG A 85 -0.21 10.33 6.33
CA ARG A 85 1.08 10.92 5.95
C ARG A 85 1.49 10.51 4.53
N ARG A 86 1.47 9.21 4.22
CA ARG A 86 1.87 8.71 2.90
C ARG A 86 0.90 9.12 1.80
N LEU A 87 -0.40 9.14 2.06
CA LEU A 87 -1.40 9.66 1.12
C LEU A 87 -1.13 11.13 0.77
N ALA A 88 -0.78 11.95 1.76
CA ALA A 88 -0.42 13.34 1.54
C ALA A 88 0.90 13.48 0.76
N GLU A 89 1.93 12.67 1.09
CA GLU A 89 3.24 12.68 0.44
C GLU A 89 3.17 12.19 -1.02
N GLU A 90 2.50 11.06 -1.29
CA GLU A 90 2.48 10.43 -2.62
C GLU A 90 1.43 11.01 -3.57
N LEU A 91 0.29 11.43 -3.03
CA LEU A 91 -0.88 11.81 -3.84
C LEU A 91 -1.40 13.21 -3.56
N GLY A 92 -0.85 13.95 -2.58
CA GLY A 92 -1.44 15.19 -2.10
C GLY A 92 -2.86 14.98 -1.53
N ALA A 93 -3.23 13.74 -1.20
CA ALA A 93 -4.59 13.36 -0.87
C ALA A 93 -4.92 13.61 0.60
N ILE A 94 -6.15 14.07 0.84
CA ILE A 94 -6.80 14.08 2.15
C ILE A 94 -7.82 12.97 2.17
N VAL A 95 -7.89 12.20 3.26
CA VAL A 95 -8.80 11.07 3.40
C VAL A 95 -9.76 11.28 4.57
N ASP A 96 -11.04 11.03 4.31
CA ASP A 96 -12.10 10.96 5.30
C ASP A 96 -12.53 9.51 5.54
N GLY A 97 -13.07 9.23 6.74
CA GLY A 97 -13.61 7.90 7.07
C GLY A 97 -12.59 6.78 6.90
N LEU A 98 -11.33 7.01 7.30
CA LEU A 98 -10.29 5.98 7.20
C LEU A 98 -10.56 4.86 8.20
N GLU A 99 -10.73 3.64 7.68
CA GLU A 99 -11.07 2.43 8.44
C GLU A 99 -10.07 1.31 8.17
N LEU A 100 -9.74 0.52 9.19
CA LEU A 100 -8.90 -0.67 9.10
C LEU A 100 -9.77 -1.87 8.68
N ALA A 101 -9.70 -2.26 7.40
CA ALA A 101 -10.54 -3.30 6.82
C ALA A 101 -9.98 -4.71 7.01
N LEU A 102 -8.67 -4.92 6.77
CA LEU A 102 -8.01 -6.22 6.91
C LEU A 102 -6.81 -6.09 7.86
N PRO A 103 -7.02 -6.21 9.18
CA PRO A 103 -5.95 -6.01 10.17
C PRO A 103 -4.85 -7.07 10.14
N GLY A 104 -5.18 -8.30 9.76
CA GLY A 104 -4.26 -9.45 9.76
C GLY A 104 -3.71 -9.82 8.38
N PHE A 105 -3.82 -8.95 7.38
CA PHE A 105 -3.27 -9.27 6.06
C PHE A 105 -1.75 -9.17 6.08
N GLY A 106 -1.11 -10.12 5.41
CA GLY A 106 0.32 -10.11 5.15
C GLY A 106 0.63 -10.92 3.90
N TYR A 107 1.78 -10.66 3.30
CA TYR A 107 2.20 -11.35 2.09
C TYR A 107 3.72 -11.44 1.98
N ARG A 108 4.16 -12.36 1.13
CA ARG A 108 5.53 -12.42 0.62
C ARG A 108 5.47 -12.56 -0.89
N ALA A 109 6.21 -11.74 -1.60
CA ALA A 109 6.30 -11.78 -3.06
C ALA A 109 7.74 -11.54 -3.52
N VAL A 110 8.08 -12.04 -4.69
CA VAL A 110 9.41 -11.86 -5.32
C VAL A 110 9.17 -11.22 -6.68
N ASP A 111 9.82 -10.10 -6.95
CA ASP A 111 9.69 -9.42 -8.23
C ASP A 111 10.58 -10.05 -9.31
N ALA A 112 10.48 -9.55 -10.54
CA ALA A 112 11.24 -10.07 -11.67
C ALA A 112 12.78 -9.88 -11.53
N SER A 113 13.23 -8.97 -10.67
CA SER A 113 14.65 -8.77 -10.34
C SER A 113 15.16 -9.67 -9.22
N GLY A 114 14.26 -10.41 -8.56
CA GLY A 114 14.56 -11.26 -7.42
C GLY A 114 14.49 -10.54 -6.07
N ILE A 115 14.07 -9.28 -6.04
CA ILE A 115 13.86 -8.55 -4.79
C ILE A 115 12.57 -9.04 -4.13
N VAL A 116 12.65 -9.25 -2.82
CA VAL A 116 11.57 -9.79 -1.99
C VAL A 116 10.87 -8.67 -1.24
N GLU A 117 9.54 -8.68 -1.23
CA GLU A 117 8.73 -8.04 -0.21
C GLU A 117 8.19 -9.11 0.74
N ASN A 118 8.23 -8.85 2.05
CA ASN A 118 7.81 -9.75 3.12
C ASN A 118 7.20 -8.92 4.25
N GLU A 119 5.90 -8.74 4.19
CA GLU A 119 5.22 -7.71 4.98
C GLU A 119 4.04 -8.24 5.79
N ALA A 120 3.94 -7.79 7.05
CA ALA A 120 2.66 -7.65 7.73
C ALA A 120 2.06 -6.32 7.26
N CYS A 121 0.96 -6.41 6.50
CA CYS A 121 0.46 -5.29 5.69
C CYS A 121 -1.03 -5.04 5.92
N PRO A 122 -1.46 -4.55 7.11
CA PRO A 122 -2.85 -4.16 7.35
C PRO A 122 -3.41 -3.31 6.21
N VAL A 123 -4.66 -3.58 5.83
CA VAL A 123 -5.30 -2.90 4.70
C VAL A 123 -6.36 -1.92 5.20
N TRP A 124 -6.24 -0.69 4.75
CA TRP A 124 -7.12 0.42 5.08
C TRP A 124 -7.99 0.80 3.90
N VAL A 125 -9.19 1.29 4.18
CA VAL A 125 -10.10 1.87 3.21
C VAL A 125 -10.50 3.27 3.67
N GLY A 126 -10.76 4.17 2.71
CA GLY A 126 -11.20 5.53 3.04
C GLY A 126 -11.76 6.26 1.83
N ARG A 127 -12.31 7.44 2.03
CA ARG A 127 -12.85 8.30 0.97
C ARG A 127 -11.91 9.46 0.69
N LEU A 128 -11.66 9.70 -0.59
CA LEU A 128 -10.90 10.88 -1.01
C LEU A 128 -11.71 12.14 -0.68
N SER A 129 -11.04 13.10 -0.04
CA SER A 129 -11.54 14.46 0.18
C SER A 129 -10.63 15.44 -0.55
N GLY A 130 -11.19 16.17 -1.51
CA GLY A 130 -10.45 17.15 -2.29
C GLY A 130 -9.80 16.64 -3.56
N ALA A 131 -8.85 17.39 -4.08
CA ALA A 131 -8.13 17.09 -5.33
C ALA A 131 -6.89 16.24 -5.06
N LEU A 132 -6.44 15.50 -6.08
CA LEU A 132 -5.17 14.77 -6.09
C LEU A 132 -4.06 15.62 -6.70
N ALA A 133 -2.84 15.46 -6.17
CA ALA A 133 -1.60 16.01 -6.70
C ALA A 133 -0.50 14.94 -6.58
N PRO A 134 -0.50 13.91 -7.44
CA PRO A 134 0.47 12.81 -7.38
C PRO A 134 1.91 13.30 -7.53
N ASP A 135 2.81 12.80 -6.68
CA ASP A 135 4.25 12.97 -6.87
C ASP A 135 4.73 12.02 -7.99
N PRO A 136 5.27 12.53 -9.10
CA PRO A 136 5.74 11.70 -10.21
C PRO A 136 6.91 10.78 -9.85
N ALA A 137 7.63 11.04 -8.76
CA ALA A 137 8.65 10.15 -8.24
C ALA A 137 8.07 8.89 -7.59
N GLU A 138 6.80 8.94 -7.20
CA GLU A 138 6.08 7.83 -6.57
C GLU A 138 5.04 7.18 -7.51
N VAL A 139 4.30 8.01 -8.27
CA VAL A 139 3.15 7.61 -9.08
C VAL A 139 3.22 8.26 -10.46
N VAL A 140 3.24 7.46 -11.54
CA VAL A 140 3.28 7.97 -12.92
C VAL A 140 1.90 8.10 -13.56
N GLU A 141 0.93 7.33 -13.11
CA GLU A 141 -0.45 7.37 -13.61
C GLU A 141 -1.44 7.05 -12.50
N ILE A 142 -2.65 7.56 -12.62
CA ILE A 142 -3.79 7.22 -11.77
C ILE A 142 -4.99 6.81 -12.63
N ALA A 143 -5.84 5.93 -12.10
CA ALA A 143 -7.09 5.54 -12.73
C ALA A 143 -8.19 5.37 -11.69
N TRP A 144 -9.40 5.85 -12.01
CA TRP A 144 -10.60 5.57 -11.25
C TRP A 144 -11.35 4.40 -11.89
N VAL A 145 -11.55 3.33 -11.14
CA VAL A 145 -12.11 2.07 -11.63
C VAL A 145 -13.34 1.71 -10.80
N ALA A 146 -14.38 1.18 -11.44
CA ALA A 146 -15.50 0.63 -10.70
C ALA A 146 -15.04 -0.59 -9.88
N TRP A 147 -15.48 -0.69 -8.63
CA TRP A 147 -15.04 -1.77 -7.74
C TRP A 147 -15.30 -3.17 -8.34
N PRO A 148 -16.48 -3.49 -8.91
CA PRO A 148 -16.72 -4.79 -9.54
C PRO A 148 -15.75 -5.13 -10.67
N ASP A 149 -15.30 -4.11 -11.44
CA ASP A 149 -14.34 -4.32 -12.52
C ASP A 149 -12.95 -4.67 -11.97
N LEU A 150 -12.51 -3.98 -10.91
CA LEU A 150 -11.26 -4.33 -10.24
C LEU A 150 -11.29 -5.74 -9.65
N VAL A 151 -12.41 -6.13 -9.02
CA VAL A 151 -12.61 -7.48 -8.50
C VAL A 151 -12.53 -8.52 -9.63
N ALA A 152 -13.16 -8.23 -10.77
CA ALA A 152 -13.09 -9.11 -11.94
C ALA A 152 -11.66 -9.26 -12.46
N VAL A 153 -10.90 -8.17 -12.55
CA VAL A 153 -9.47 -8.20 -12.95
C VAL A 153 -8.63 -8.99 -11.95
N ALA A 154 -8.79 -8.73 -10.64
CA ALA A 154 -8.02 -9.43 -9.61
C ALA A 154 -8.26 -10.96 -9.62
N ARG A 155 -9.47 -11.39 -9.97
CA ARG A 155 -9.83 -12.82 -10.07
C ARG A 155 -9.41 -13.46 -11.39
N ALA A 156 -9.60 -12.76 -12.52
CA ALA A 156 -9.41 -13.34 -13.84
C ALA A 156 -7.98 -13.18 -14.36
N VAL A 157 -7.33 -12.05 -14.08
CA VAL A 157 -6.00 -11.70 -14.60
C VAL A 157 -5.16 -11.01 -13.52
N PRO A 158 -4.85 -11.69 -12.39
CA PRO A 158 -4.13 -11.09 -11.26
C PRO A 158 -2.75 -10.53 -11.65
N ALA A 159 -2.13 -11.03 -12.72
CA ALA A 159 -0.85 -10.56 -13.21
C ALA A 159 -0.85 -9.10 -13.73
N LEU A 160 -2.02 -8.48 -13.91
CA LEU A 160 -2.13 -7.05 -14.26
C LEU A 160 -1.99 -6.13 -13.06
N LEU A 161 -2.01 -6.66 -11.84
CA LEU A 161 -1.92 -5.93 -10.59
C LEU A 161 -0.64 -6.31 -9.83
N SER A 162 -0.28 -5.49 -8.85
CA SER A 162 0.72 -5.89 -7.87
C SER A 162 0.26 -7.16 -7.12
N PRO A 163 1.18 -8.03 -6.70
CA PRO A 163 0.81 -9.28 -6.00
C PRO A 163 -0.07 -9.04 -4.77
N TRP A 164 0.24 -8.02 -3.99
CA TRP A 164 -0.56 -7.69 -2.80
C TRP A 164 -1.97 -7.20 -3.16
N ALA A 165 -2.12 -6.32 -4.17
CA ALA A 165 -3.45 -5.86 -4.59
C ALA A 165 -4.29 -7.02 -5.15
N ALA A 166 -3.70 -7.92 -5.93
CA ALA A 166 -4.38 -9.11 -6.45
C ALA A 166 -4.89 -10.03 -5.32
N LEU A 167 -4.17 -10.11 -4.20
CA LEU A 167 -4.58 -10.88 -3.01
C LEU A 167 -5.61 -10.12 -2.14
N GLN A 168 -5.44 -8.81 -1.98
CA GLN A 168 -6.27 -7.99 -1.10
C GLN A 168 -7.68 -7.77 -1.65
N VAL A 169 -7.82 -7.51 -2.95
CA VAL A 169 -9.09 -7.13 -3.58
C VAL A 169 -10.18 -8.19 -3.37
N PRO A 170 -9.95 -9.50 -3.60
CA PRO A 170 -10.96 -10.52 -3.31
C PRO A 170 -11.35 -10.64 -1.83
N LEU A 171 -10.40 -10.35 -0.91
CA LEU A 171 -10.66 -10.36 0.52
C LEU A 171 -11.51 -9.16 0.95
N LEU A 172 -11.21 -7.97 0.41
CA LEU A 172 -12.01 -6.77 0.64
C LEU A 172 -13.43 -6.91 0.10
N ASP A 173 -13.59 -7.52 -1.09
CA ASP A 173 -14.90 -7.76 -1.72
C ASP A 173 -15.81 -8.67 -0.88
N ALA A 174 -15.23 -9.53 -0.06
CA ALA A 174 -15.98 -10.40 0.85
C ALA A 174 -16.45 -9.69 2.14
N LEU A 175 -15.99 -8.46 2.41
CA LEU A 175 -16.37 -7.71 3.60
C LEU A 175 -17.65 -6.90 3.37
N PRO A 176 -18.57 -6.86 4.35
CA PRO A 176 -19.69 -5.93 4.29
C PRO A 176 -19.20 -4.49 4.42
N GLY A 177 -19.71 -3.58 3.57
CA GLY A 177 -19.49 -2.16 3.70
C GLY A 177 -18.29 -1.58 2.95
N VAL A 178 -17.49 -2.38 2.26
CA VAL A 178 -16.57 -1.86 1.25
C VAL A 178 -17.41 -1.31 0.10
N PRO A 179 -17.23 -0.03 -0.30
CA PRO A 179 -18.02 0.56 -1.38
C PRO A 179 -17.85 -0.25 -2.68
N GLY A 180 -18.94 -0.85 -3.15
CA GLY A 180 -18.99 -1.62 -4.39
C GLY A 180 -20.19 -1.22 -5.21
#